data_cf1f94ee5c3e2eb2de916126ae9c1280
#
_entry.id   cf1f94ee5c3e2eb2de916126ae9c1280
#
_cell.length_a   1.000
_cell.length_b   1.000
_cell.length_c   1.000
_cell.angle_alpha   90.00
_cell.angle_beta   90.00
_cell.angle_gamma   90.00
#
_symmetry.space_group_name_H-M   'P 1'
#
loop_
_entity.id
_entity.type
_entity.pdbx_description
1 polymer ?
#
loop_
_entity_poly.entity_id
_entity_poly.type
_entity_poly.pdbx_seq_one_letter_code
_entity_poly.pdbx_strand_id
1 'polypeptide(L)'
;MNQSSDVRRIAFIGDYLPRKCGIATYTHDLCTSVATQFPAADCFVVPVNDVPEGYDYPDEVRFEIEEKEPESYLRAADYLNFSNADVVCLQHEYGIFGGPAGGHVLRLLRNLRMPIVTTLHTVLKEPNDDQRRVMNEVLDLSARVIVMSERARSFLLDVWRTPESKIDLIAHGIPDMPFVDPAFYKDQFGVEGKLVALTFGLLSPNKGVEHMLEAMPAILEEFPDFVYIVLGATHPSLLREQGERYRIGLERLALKLGIRENVSFYNRFVDLPELIEFIGVTDVYVTPYLNPAQITSGTLAYAFGCGKAVVSTPYWHAEELLAD
;
A
#
# COMPACT_ATOMS: atom_id res chain seq x y z
N MET A 1 -34.69 -1.17 16.80
CA MET A 1 -34.39 0.25 16.59
C MET A 1 -32.86 0.37 16.51
N ASN A 2 -32.32 0.41 15.29
CA ASN A 2 -30.90 0.71 15.08
C ASN A 2 -30.71 2.19 15.45
N GLN A 3 -30.12 2.45 16.60
CA GLN A 3 -29.46 3.73 16.80
C GLN A 3 -28.24 3.71 15.88
N SER A 4 -28.36 4.30 14.70
CA SER A 4 -27.20 4.77 13.98
C SER A 4 -26.54 5.80 14.91
N SER A 5 -25.47 5.42 15.56
CA SER A 5 -24.59 6.39 16.20
C SER A 5 -24.17 7.33 15.08
N ASP A 6 -24.59 8.59 15.14
CA ASP A 6 -24.27 9.64 14.18
C ASP A 6 -22.76 9.93 14.29
N VAL A 7 -21.92 9.10 13.69
CA VAL A 7 -20.49 9.36 13.55
C VAL A 7 -20.35 10.54 12.61
N ARG A 8 -19.92 11.68 13.15
CA ARG A 8 -19.82 12.96 12.41
C ARG A 8 -18.40 13.42 12.17
N ARG A 9 -17.45 12.95 12.98
CA ARG A 9 -16.06 13.37 12.88
C ARG A 9 -15.13 12.17 12.94
N ILE A 10 -14.40 11.95 11.85
CA ILE A 10 -13.56 10.78 11.64
C ILE A 10 -12.11 11.23 11.43
N ALA A 11 -11.19 10.76 12.28
CA ALA A 11 -9.77 11.03 12.13
C ALA A 11 -9.04 9.83 11.53
N PHE A 12 -8.26 10.03 10.49
CA PHE A 12 -7.42 9.01 9.87
C PHE A 12 -5.96 9.21 10.29
N ILE A 13 -5.30 8.15 10.76
CA ILE A 13 -3.91 8.18 11.22
C ILE A 13 -3.08 7.18 10.42
N GLY A 14 -1.97 7.62 9.86
CA GLY A 14 -1.05 6.82 9.06
C GLY A 14 -0.13 7.72 8.24
N ASP A 15 0.52 7.17 7.21
CA ASP A 15 1.16 8.01 6.20
C ASP A 15 0.10 8.69 5.33
N TYR A 16 0.44 9.85 4.75
CA TYR A 16 -0.48 10.57 3.87
C TYR A 16 0.25 11.24 2.70
N LEU A 17 -0.48 11.49 1.59
CA LEU A 17 0.07 12.23 0.46
C LEU A 17 0.45 13.66 0.88
N PRO A 18 1.54 14.23 0.35
CA PRO A 18 2.31 13.81 -0.83
C PRO A 18 3.47 12.83 -0.55
N ARG A 19 3.56 12.23 0.64
CA ARG A 19 4.55 11.18 0.91
C ARG A 19 4.38 10.03 -0.08
N LYS A 20 5.46 9.64 -0.76
CA LYS A 20 5.45 8.56 -1.77
C LYS A 20 5.52 7.19 -1.09
N CYS A 21 4.35 6.63 -0.79
CA CYS A 21 4.22 5.38 -0.06
C CYS A 21 2.83 4.76 -0.35
N GLY A 22 2.75 3.44 -0.43
CA GLY A 22 1.48 2.74 -0.68
C GLY A 22 0.45 2.96 0.43
N ILE A 23 0.89 3.09 1.69
CA ILE A 23 0.00 3.37 2.83
C ILE A 23 -0.53 4.81 2.76
N ALA A 24 0.31 5.78 2.31
CA ALA A 24 -0.13 7.15 2.12
C ALA A 24 -1.25 7.24 1.07
N THR A 25 -1.10 6.54 -0.05
CA THR A 25 -2.14 6.42 -1.08
C THR A 25 -3.40 5.77 -0.51
N TYR A 26 -3.25 4.64 0.21
CA TYR A 26 -4.38 3.94 0.83
C TYR A 26 -5.14 4.83 1.82
N THR A 27 -4.42 5.56 2.69
CA THR A 27 -5.02 6.45 3.69
C THR A 27 -5.80 7.58 3.01
N HIS A 28 -5.22 8.17 1.95
CA HIS A 28 -5.86 9.21 1.15
C HIS A 28 -7.14 8.69 0.48
N ASP A 29 -7.05 7.55 -0.21
CA ASP A 29 -8.19 6.97 -0.93
C ASP A 29 -9.32 6.59 0.04
N LEU A 30 -8.97 6.01 1.19
CA LEU A 30 -9.95 5.66 2.24
C LEU A 30 -10.62 6.91 2.81
N CYS A 31 -9.85 7.94 3.17
CA CYS A 31 -10.38 9.20 3.70
C CYS A 31 -11.33 9.86 2.69
N THR A 32 -10.89 9.97 1.43
CA THR A 32 -11.68 10.58 0.35
C THR A 32 -12.95 9.79 0.05
N SER A 33 -12.86 8.46 0.01
CA SER A 33 -14.02 7.59 -0.24
C SER A 33 -15.05 7.67 0.87
N VAL A 34 -14.61 7.69 2.14
CA VAL A 34 -15.51 7.87 3.28
C VAL A 34 -16.16 9.25 3.26
N ALA A 35 -15.39 10.32 3.01
CA ALA A 35 -15.93 11.68 2.92
C ALA A 35 -16.94 11.83 1.77
N THR A 36 -16.69 11.17 0.64
CA THR A 36 -17.60 11.18 -0.51
C THR A 36 -18.89 10.43 -0.21
N GLN A 37 -18.79 9.25 0.42
CA GLN A 37 -19.96 8.42 0.74
C GLN A 37 -20.80 9.02 1.89
N PHE A 38 -20.16 9.72 2.81
CA PHE A 38 -20.79 10.33 3.98
C PHE A 38 -20.49 11.84 4.04
N PRO A 39 -21.07 12.66 3.15
CA PRO A 39 -20.72 14.09 3.03
C PRO A 39 -21.08 14.93 4.28
N ALA A 40 -21.85 14.38 5.22
CA ALA A 40 -22.12 15.02 6.50
C ALA A 40 -21.03 14.73 7.55
N ALA A 41 -20.11 13.81 7.29
CA ALA A 41 -19.00 13.50 8.17
C ALA A 41 -17.81 14.43 7.89
N ASP A 42 -17.25 14.98 8.95
CA ASP A 42 -16.01 15.77 8.94
C ASP A 42 -14.82 14.79 9.00
N CYS A 43 -14.28 14.43 7.84
CA CYS A 43 -13.11 13.54 7.71
C CYS A 43 -11.83 14.37 7.70
N PHE A 44 -10.85 14.02 8.54
CA PHE A 44 -9.56 14.69 8.58
C PHE A 44 -8.42 13.72 8.88
N VAL A 45 -7.19 14.14 8.60
CA VAL A 45 -6.01 13.29 8.69
C VAL A 45 -5.00 13.83 9.70
N VAL A 46 -4.34 12.90 10.39
CA VAL A 46 -3.20 13.14 11.28
C VAL A 46 -2.05 12.25 10.79
N PRO A 47 -1.24 12.72 9.81
CA PRO A 47 -0.16 11.93 9.23
C PRO A 47 1.05 11.81 10.16
N VAL A 48 1.90 10.81 9.83
CA VAL A 48 3.21 10.60 10.46
C VAL A 48 4.32 11.01 9.50
N ASN A 49 5.16 11.95 9.92
CA ASN A 49 6.28 12.49 9.15
C ASN A 49 7.56 11.70 9.43
N ASP A 50 8.18 11.17 8.38
CA ASP A 50 9.50 10.51 8.44
C ASP A 50 10.68 11.49 8.18
N VAL A 51 10.35 12.74 7.85
CA VAL A 51 11.31 13.84 7.64
C VAL A 51 11.00 15.02 8.55
N PRO A 52 12.02 15.69 9.15
CA PRO A 52 11.79 16.76 10.12
C PRO A 52 11.07 17.98 9.56
N GLU A 53 11.28 18.29 8.28
CA GLU A 53 10.63 19.40 7.59
C GLU A 53 9.15 19.15 7.27
N GLY A 54 8.65 17.91 7.45
CA GLY A 54 7.29 17.53 7.07
C GLY A 54 7.06 17.56 5.57
N TYR A 55 5.80 17.69 5.18
CA TYR A 55 5.36 17.74 3.79
C TYR A 55 4.39 18.91 3.59
N ASP A 56 4.25 19.38 2.37
CA ASP A 56 3.23 20.37 2.00
C ASP A 56 1.86 19.67 1.88
N TYR A 57 1.20 19.52 3.02
CA TYR A 57 -0.04 18.77 3.14
C TYR A 57 -1.27 19.59 2.72
N PRO A 58 -2.31 18.93 2.18
CA PRO A 58 -3.59 19.58 1.89
C PRO A 58 -4.38 19.89 3.18
N ASP A 59 -5.46 20.68 3.03
CA ASP A 59 -6.25 21.26 4.13
C ASP A 59 -6.93 20.23 5.06
N GLU A 60 -7.17 19.02 4.60
CA GLU A 60 -7.71 17.94 5.44
C GLU A 60 -6.72 17.42 6.49
N VAL A 61 -5.44 17.73 6.37
CA VAL A 61 -4.45 17.46 7.41
C VAL A 61 -4.54 18.53 8.49
N ARG A 62 -4.83 18.12 9.73
CA ARG A 62 -5.06 19.07 10.82
C ARG A 62 -4.04 19.02 11.95
N PHE A 63 -3.25 18.01 12.00
CA PHE A 63 -2.16 17.84 12.96
C PHE A 63 -1.14 16.89 12.35
N GLU A 64 0.14 17.01 12.72
CA GLU A 64 1.22 16.19 12.20
C GLU A 64 1.97 15.51 13.35
N ILE A 65 2.30 14.23 13.18
CA ILE A 65 3.10 13.45 14.13
C ILE A 65 4.51 13.33 13.58
N GLU A 66 5.50 13.65 14.37
CA GLU A 66 6.91 13.41 14.07
C GLU A 66 7.25 11.96 14.46
N GLU A 67 7.60 11.13 13.47
CA GLU A 67 7.80 9.68 13.62
C GLU A 67 8.71 9.33 14.80
N LYS A 68 9.84 10.04 14.94
CA LYS A 68 10.90 9.73 15.91
C LYS A 68 10.72 10.40 17.27
N GLU A 69 9.75 11.30 17.40
CA GLU A 69 9.50 12.07 18.61
C GLU A 69 8.35 11.50 19.43
N PRO A 70 8.62 10.74 20.52
CA PRO A 70 7.57 10.11 21.33
C PRO A 70 6.52 11.08 21.89
N GLU A 71 6.95 12.31 22.22
CA GLU A 71 6.05 13.33 22.75
C GLU A 71 5.09 13.89 21.70
N SER A 72 5.43 13.78 20.42
CA SER A 72 4.54 14.16 19.32
C SER A 72 3.27 13.30 19.30
N TYR A 73 3.39 12.01 19.63
CA TYR A 73 2.27 11.09 19.75
C TYR A 73 1.31 11.44 20.89
N LEU A 74 1.84 11.96 22.01
CA LEU A 74 1.00 12.44 23.12
C LEU A 74 0.28 13.72 22.73
N ARG A 75 0.96 14.68 22.09
CA ARG A 75 0.33 15.91 21.58
C ARG A 75 -0.79 15.58 20.57
N ALA A 76 -0.58 14.58 19.72
CA ALA A 76 -1.60 14.10 18.78
C ALA A 76 -2.83 13.52 19.51
N ALA A 77 -2.62 12.75 20.60
CA ALA A 77 -3.72 12.25 21.41
C ALA A 77 -4.52 13.38 22.05
N ASP A 78 -3.84 14.39 22.60
CA ASP A 78 -4.49 15.57 23.18
C ASP A 78 -5.29 16.32 22.13
N TYR A 79 -4.71 16.54 20.94
CA TYR A 79 -5.41 17.18 19.81
C TYR A 79 -6.66 16.40 19.41
N LEU A 80 -6.57 15.08 19.22
CA LEU A 80 -7.71 14.23 18.83
C LEU A 80 -8.82 14.23 19.89
N ASN A 81 -8.46 14.14 21.18
CA ASN A 81 -9.41 14.23 22.28
C ASN A 81 -10.12 15.59 22.34
N PHE A 82 -9.42 16.66 21.99
CA PHE A 82 -9.94 18.03 21.99
C PHE A 82 -10.80 18.33 20.75
N SER A 83 -10.47 17.70 19.62
CA SER A 83 -11.20 17.86 18.37
C SER A 83 -12.58 17.25 18.38
N ASN A 84 -12.94 16.47 19.43
CA ASN A 84 -14.17 15.68 19.53
C ASN A 84 -14.34 14.73 18.34
N ALA A 85 -13.26 14.05 17.93
CA ALA A 85 -13.38 12.96 16.97
C ALA A 85 -14.23 11.83 17.56
N ASP A 86 -15.19 11.33 16.78
CA ASP A 86 -16.08 10.24 17.21
C ASP A 86 -15.40 8.87 17.05
N VAL A 87 -14.49 8.75 16.09
CA VAL A 87 -13.72 7.53 15.81
C VAL A 87 -12.36 7.87 15.21
N VAL A 88 -11.37 7.06 15.51
CA VAL A 88 -10.05 7.07 14.89
C VAL A 88 -9.89 5.85 14.00
N CYS A 89 -9.52 6.07 12.74
CA CYS A 89 -9.14 5.05 11.76
C CYS A 89 -7.61 4.98 11.65
N LEU A 90 -6.99 4.00 12.29
CA LEU A 90 -5.54 3.79 12.28
C LEU A 90 -5.14 2.90 11.10
N GLN A 91 -4.17 3.35 10.29
CA GLN A 91 -3.51 2.55 9.27
C GLN A 91 -2.22 1.99 9.88
N HIS A 92 -2.25 0.74 10.34
CA HIS A 92 -1.12 0.15 11.05
C HIS A 92 -0.15 -0.58 10.11
N GLU A 93 1.11 -0.15 10.17
CA GLU A 93 2.29 -0.85 9.64
C GLU A 93 3.46 -0.62 10.58
N TYR A 94 4.26 -1.65 10.86
CA TYR A 94 5.38 -1.57 11.81
C TYR A 94 6.42 -0.51 11.45
N GLY A 95 6.61 -0.25 10.15
CA GLY A 95 7.65 0.63 9.63
C GLY A 95 7.28 2.10 9.53
N ILE A 96 6.06 2.52 9.85
CA ILE A 96 5.64 3.93 9.72
C ILE A 96 5.56 4.69 11.04
N PHE A 97 5.62 3.98 12.16
CA PHE A 97 5.65 4.59 13.49
C PHE A 97 7.04 4.40 14.11
N GLY A 98 7.54 5.39 14.81
CA GLY A 98 8.87 5.34 15.41
C GLY A 98 9.00 4.33 16.57
N GLY A 99 10.25 4.09 16.96
CA GLY A 99 10.61 3.15 18.02
C GLY A 99 10.63 1.69 17.57
N PRO A 100 11.01 0.75 18.47
CA PRO A 100 11.05 -0.66 18.14
C PRO A 100 9.67 -1.17 17.68
N ALA A 101 9.63 -1.75 16.47
CA ALA A 101 8.41 -2.24 15.81
C ALA A 101 7.27 -1.19 15.74
N GLY A 102 7.59 0.09 15.59
CA GLY A 102 6.58 1.15 15.53
C GLY A 102 5.94 1.47 16.89
N GLY A 103 6.57 1.08 18.00
CA GLY A 103 5.97 1.13 19.33
C GLY A 103 5.62 2.51 19.87
N HIS A 104 6.09 3.61 19.25
CA HIS A 104 5.69 4.96 19.66
C HIS A 104 4.18 5.21 19.49
N VAL A 105 3.52 4.54 18.52
CA VAL A 105 2.07 4.65 18.32
C VAL A 105 1.27 4.29 19.58
N LEU A 106 1.78 3.40 20.43
CA LEU A 106 1.10 3.01 21.66
C LEU A 106 0.91 4.18 22.65
N ARG A 107 1.79 5.20 22.60
CA ARG A 107 1.62 6.41 23.40
C ARG A 107 0.38 7.21 22.97
N LEU A 108 0.11 7.25 21.67
CA LEU A 108 -1.11 7.82 21.13
C LEU A 108 -2.33 6.99 21.54
N LEU A 109 -2.35 5.70 21.19
CA LEU A 109 -3.54 4.85 21.33
C LEU A 109 -4.02 4.72 22.78
N ARG A 110 -3.11 4.62 23.75
CA ARG A 110 -3.44 4.55 25.20
C ARG A 110 -4.14 5.79 25.74
N ASN A 111 -3.95 6.93 25.09
CA ASN A 111 -4.48 8.22 25.53
C ASN A 111 -5.73 8.68 24.76
N LEU A 112 -6.15 7.93 23.73
CA LEU A 112 -7.38 8.22 23.00
C LEU A 112 -8.62 7.86 23.83
N ARG A 113 -9.66 8.68 23.72
CA ARG A 113 -10.94 8.52 24.44
C ARG A 113 -12.07 7.97 23.58
N MET A 114 -11.89 8.00 22.25
CA MET A 114 -12.84 7.49 21.26
C MET A 114 -12.45 6.09 20.80
N PRO A 115 -13.38 5.30 20.20
CA PRO A 115 -13.07 4.01 19.62
C PRO A 115 -12.06 4.11 18.49
N ILE A 116 -11.20 3.07 18.39
CA ILE A 116 -10.16 2.94 17.38
C ILE A 116 -10.56 1.79 16.45
N VAL A 117 -10.59 2.05 15.14
CA VAL A 117 -10.70 1.05 14.09
C VAL A 117 -9.34 0.95 13.42
N THR A 118 -8.72 -0.21 13.48
CA THR A 118 -7.36 -0.40 12.95
C THR A 118 -7.37 -1.26 11.70
N THR A 119 -6.87 -0.74 10.59
CA THR A 119 -6.54 -1.53 9.40
C THR A 119 -5.10 -2.03 9.50
N LEU A 120 -4.90 -3.33 9.42
CA LEU A 120 -3.59 -3.96 9.49
C LEU A 120 -3.06 -4.22 8.08
N HIS A 121 -1.99 -3.53 7.69
CA HIS A 121 -1.33 -3.72 6.41
C HIS A 121 -0.36 -4.92 6.43
N THR A 122 0.13 -5.27 7.63
CA THR A 122 0.97 -6.46 7.87
C THR A 122 0.44 -7.24 9.07
N VAL A 123 0.23 -8.55 8.90
CA VAL A 123 -0.05 -9.50 9.97
C VAL A 123 0.98 -10.62 9.89
N LEU A 124 1.86 -10.69 10.88
CA LEU A 124 2.97 -11.63 10.91
C LEU A 124 2.54 -12.98 11.50
N LYS A 125 2.97 -14.07 10.87
CA LYS A 125 2.84 -15.43 11.40
C LYS A 125 3.86 -15.70 12.52
N GLU A 126 5.07 -15.18 12.34
CA GLU A 126 6.20 -15.38 13.24
C GLU A 126 6.82 -14.03 13.66
N PRO A 127 6.12 -13.25 14.52
CA PRO A 127 6.63 -11.98 14.99
C PRO A 127 7.79 -12.16 15.97
N ASN A 128 8.74 -11.22 15.96
CA ASN A 128 9.71 -11.09 17.05
C ASN A 128 9.05 -10.50 18.32
N ASP A 129 9.80 -10.41 19.42
CA ASP A 129 9.25 -9.99 20.72
C ASP A 129 8.69 -8.56 20.68
N ASP A 130 9.37 -7.62 20.02
CA ASP A 130 8.87 -6.24 19.90
C ASP A 130 7.62 -6.16 19.03
N GLN A 131 7.61 -6.85 17.90
CA GLN A 131 6.43 -6.94 17.02
C GLN A 131 5.24 -7.56 17.75
N ARG A 132 5.49 -8.62 18.52
CA ARG A 132 4.45 -9.28 19.31
C ARG A 132 3.88 -8.35 20.38
N ARG A 133 4.76 -7.67 21.11
CA ARG A 133 4.35 -6.70 22.16
C ARG A 133 3.50 -5.57 21.58
N VAL A 134 3.97 -4.94 20.50
CA VAL A 134 3.27 -3.80 19.89
C VAL A 134 1.92 -4.24 19.32
N MET A 135 1.89 -5.31 18.52
CA MET A 135 0.65 -5.77 17.88
C MET A 135 -0.39 -6.22 18.92
N ASN A 136 -0.01 -6.97 19.95
CA ASN A 136 -0.95 -7.37 20.99
C ASN A 136 -1.65 -6.14 21.60
N GLU A 137 -0.91 -5.09 21.89
CA GLU A 137 -1.48 -3.89 22.48
C GLU A 137 -2.31 -3.08 21.48
N VAL A 138 -1.90 -3.00 20.21
CA VAL A 138 -2.73 -2.42 19.14
C VAL A 138 -4.05 -3.17 19.02
N LEU A 139 -4.01 -4.51 19.03
CA LEU A 139 -5.20 -5.35 18.99
C LEU A 139 -6.10 -5.12 20.22
N ASP A 140 -5.53 -5.03 21.43
CA ASP A 140 -6.28 -4.83 22.66
C ASP A 140 -6.99 -3.46 22.68
N LEU A 141 -6.30 -2.40 22.26
CA LEU A 141 -6.79 -1.03 22.25
C LEU A 141 -7.79 -0.75 21.12
N SER A 142 -7.76 -1.52 20.04
CA SER A 142 -8.69 -1.35 18.92
C SER A 142 -10.08 -1.87 19.25
N ALA A 143 -11.12 -1.11 18.93
CA ALA A 143 -12.52 -1.57 19.02
C ALA A 143 -12.86 -2.57 17.91
N ARG A 144 -12.32 -2.34 16.69
CA ARG A 144 -12.44 -3.21 15.53
C ARG A 144 -11.10 -3.29 14.80
N VAL A 145 -10.85 -4.40 14.13
CA VAL A 145 -9.64 -4.65 13.35
C VAL A 145 -10.04 -5.07 11.95
N ILE A 146 -9.51 -4.38 10.95
CA ILE A 146 -9.74 -4.68 9.53
C ILE A 146 -8.50 -5.36 8.97
N VAL A 147 -8.72 -6.46 8.24
CA VAL A 147 -7.71 -7.16 7.44
C VAL A 147 -8.22 -7.33 6.01
N MET A 148 -7.29 -7.45 5.06
CA MET A 148 -7.61 -7.44 3.63
C MET A 148 -7.45 -8.82 2.97
N SER A 149 -7.18 -9.88 3.75
CA SER A 149 -7.05 -11.25 3.27
C SER A 149 -7.55 -12.27 4.30
N GLU A 150 -8.08 -13.39 3.83
CA GLU A 150 -8.50 -14.50 4.72
C GLU A 150 -7.30 -15.08 5.47
N ARG A 151 -6.12 -15.09 4.86
CA ARG A 151 -4.90 -15.52 5.50
C ARG A 151 -4.52 -14.62 6.69
N ALA A 152 -4.66 -13.29 6.54
CA ALA A 152 -4.47 -12.37 7.65
C ALA A 152 -5.48 -12.61 8.79
N ARG A 153 -6.75 -12.85 8.44
CA ARG A 153 -7.80 -13.22 9.40
C ARG A 153 -7.44 -14.49 10.14
N SER A 154 -7.01 -15.54 9.44
CA SER A 154 -6.57 -16.80 10.06
C SER A 154 -5.41 -16.58 11.03
N PHE A 155 -4.41 -15.75 10.68
CA PHE A 155 -3.31 -15.44 11.59
C PHE A 155 -3.78 -14.69 12.83
N LEU A 156 -4.71 -13.75 12.70
CA LEU A 156 -5.29 -13.06 13.86
C LEU A 156 -5.99 -14.04 14.81
N LEU A 157 -6.71 -15.02 14.28
CA LEU A 157 -7.39 -16.04 15.09
C LEU A 157 -6.39 -17.02 15.72
N ASP A 158 -5.48 -17.57 14.92
CA ASP A 158 -4.66 -18.73 15.31
C ASP A 158 -3.39 -18.34 16.07
N VAL A 159 -2.72 -17.26 15.66
CA VAL A 159 -1.45 -16.81 16.21
C VAL A 159 -1.64 -15.74 17.28
N TRP A 160 -2.49 -14.76 16.97
CA TRP A 160 -2.69 -13.58 17.82
C TRP A 160 -3.86 -13.72 18.80
N ARG A 161 -4.68 -14.77 18.65
CA ARG A 161 -5.82 -15.07 19.53
C ARG A 161 -6.84 -13.93 19.63
N THR A 162 -6.96 -13.15 18.58
CA THR A 162 -7.91 -12.04 18.50
C THR A 162 -9.33 -12.60 18.41
N PRO A 163 -10.30 -12.11 19.21
CA PRO A 163 -11.68 -12.54 19.10
C PRO A 163 -12.27 -12.30 17.71
N GLU A 164 -12.92 -13.29 17.12
CA GLU A 164 -13.49 -13.21 15.78
C GLU A 164 -14.46 -12.03 15.64
N SER A 165 -15.25 -11.75 16.69
CA SER A 165 -16.19 -10.63 16.72
C SER A 165 -15.53 -9.27 16.58
N LYS A 166 -14.21 -9.17 16.73
CA LYS A 166 -13.42 -7.95 16.60
C LYS A 166 -12.83 -7.75 15.20
N ILE A 167 -12.85 -8.80 14.36
CA ILE A 167 -12.18 -8.83 13.06
C ILE A 167 -13.21 -8.60 11.94
N ASP A 168 -12.91 -7.68 11.06
CA ASP A 168 -13.62 -7.47 9.80
C ASP A 168 -12.68 -7.77 8.63
N LEU A 169 -13.14 -8.63 7.71
CA LEU A 169 -12.46 -8.87 6.45
C LEU A 169 -13.05 -7.93 5.39
N ILE A 170 -12.24 -6.99 4.94
CA ILE A 170 -12.60 -6.03 3.88
C ILE A 170 -11.47 -6.04 2.85
N ALA A 171 -11.76 -6.51 1.64
CA ALA A 171 -10.76 -6.56 0.57
C ALA A 171 -10.16 -5.19 0.27
N HIS A 172 -8.91 -5.18 -0.24
CA HIS A 172 -8.25 -3.94 -0.64
C HIS A 172 -9.08 -3.19 -1.69
N GLY A 173 -9.35 -1.91 -1.44
CA GLY A 173 -10.06 -1.05 -2.39
C GLY A 173 -9.28 -0.90 -3.70
N ILE A 174 -10.01 -0.76 -4.79
CA ILE A 174 -9.48 -0.56 -6.14
C ILE A 174 -10.15 0.64 -6.79
N PRO A 175 -9.53 1.27 -7.80
CA PRO A 175 -10.20 2.29 -8.60
C PRO A 175 -11.42 1.69 -9.31
N ASP A 176 -12.53 2.42 -9.28
CA ASP A 176 -13.70 2.09 -10.11
C ASP A 176 -13.46 2.64 -11.51
N MET A 177 -13.07 1.77 -12.43
CA MET A 177 -12.81 2.14 -13.81
C MET A 177 -13.50 1.16 -14.76
N PRO A 178 -14.06 1.64 -15.90
CA PRO A 178 -14.63 0.75 -16.90
C PRO A 178 -13.53 -0.13 -17.50
N PHE A 179 -13.87 -1.37 -17.77
CA PHE A 179 -12.98 -2.23 -18.56
C PHE A 179 -12.86 -1.66 -19.97
N VAL A 180 -11.64 -1.34 -20.36
CA VAL A 180 -11.32 -0.82 -21.71
C VAL A 180 -10.29 -1.75 -22.34
N ASP A 181 -10.49 -2.06 -23.62
CA ASP A 181 -9.53 -2.83 -24.39
C ASP A 181 -8.14 -2.17 -24.31
N PRO A 182 -7.08 -2.89 -23.94
CA PRO A 182 -5.73 -2.34 -23.86
C PRO A 182 -5.28 -1.61 -25.13
N ALA A 183 -5.76 -2.04 -26.30
CA ALA A 183 -5.46 -1.40 -27.57
C ALA A 183 -5.85 0.10 -27.61
N PHE A 184 -6.83 0.52 -26.79
CA PHE A 184 -7.27 1.92 -26.72
C PHE A 184 -6.16 2.86 -26.18
N TYR A 185 -5.30 2.35 -25.29
CA TYR A 185 -4.24 3.15 -24.69
C TYR A 185 -2.89 2.98 -25.39
N LYS A 186 -2.73 1.98 -26.28
CA LYS A 186 -1.42 1.59 -26.84
C LYS A 186 -0.77 2.67 -27.71
N ASP A 187 -1.56 3.48 -28.40
CA ASP A 187 -1.05 4.59 -29.23
C ASP A 187 -0.36 5.65 -28.36
N GLN A 188 -0.91 5.99 -27.20
CA GLN A 188 -0.34 6.98 -26.29
C GLN A 188 1.04 6.58 -25.75
N PHE A 189 1.30 5.26 -25.67
CA PHE A 189 2.56 4.69 -25.20
C PHE A 189 3.50 4.26 -26.34
N GLY A 190 3.08 4.43 -27.61
CA GLY A 190 3.86 4.02 -28.80
C GLY A 190 4.09 2.50 -28.86
N VAL A 191 3.09 1.73 -28.40
CA VAL A 191 3.14 0.25 -28.32
C VAL A 191 1.97 -0.41 -29.07
N GLU A 192 1.46 0.23 -30.12
CA GLU A 192 0.39 -0.31 -30.94
C GLU A 192 0.79 -1.68 -31.51
N GLY A 193 -0.13 -2.62 -31.42
CA GLY A 193 0.04 -3.98 -31.90
C GLY A 193 0.98 -4.86 -31.06
N LYS A 194 1.62 -4.30 -30.02
CA LYS A 194 2.53 -5.03 -29.15
C LYS A 194 1.79 -5.68 -27.97
N LEU A 195 2.35 -6.77 -27.44
CA LEU A 195 1.94 -7.36 -26.17
C LEU A 195 2.70 -6.67 -25.03
N VAL A 196 1.96 -6.10 -24.07
CA VAL A 196 2.52 -5.28 -23.01
C VAL A 196 2.39 -5.95 -21.66
N ALA A 197 3.53 -6.17 -20.99
CA ALA A 197 3.58 -6.52 -19.57
C ALA A 197 3.91 -5.30 -18.72
N LEU A 198 3.38 -5.26 -17.49
CA LEU A 198 3.61 -4.19 -16.53
C LEU A 198 3.99 -4.76 -15.15
N THR A 199 5.00 -4.19 -14.53
CA THR A 199 5.21 -4.23 -13.07
C THR A 199 5.21 -2.80 -12.56
N PHE A 200 4.43 -2.50 -11.51
CA PHE A 200 4.42 -1.16 -10.93
C PHE A 200 4.52 -1.15 -9.41
N GLY A 201 4.93 -0.01 -8.87
CA GLY A 201 5.13 0.25 -7.45
C GLY A 201 6.55 0.68 -7.13
N LEU A 202 6.83 1.00 -5.86
CA LEU A 202 8.16 1.42 -5.42
C LEU A 202 9.19 0.30 -5.64
N LEU A 203 10.23 0.58 -6.41
CA LEU A 203 11.24 -0.40 -6.79
C LEU A 203 12.16 -0.77 -5.63
N SER A 204 12.32 -2.05 -5.40
CA SER A 204 13.25 -2.63 -4.44
C SER A 204 13.59 -4.07 -4.86
N PRO A 205 14.68 -4.67 -4.34
CA PRO A 205 15.06 -6.06 -4.65
C PRO A 205 13.92 -7.07 -4.41
N ASN A 206 13.08 -6.83 -3.39
CA ASN A 206 11.94 -7.71 -3.10
C ASN A 206 10.88 -7.76 -4.22
N LYS A 207 10.93 -6.81 -5.17
CA LYS A 207 10.02 -6.80 -6.33
C LYS A 207 10.42 -7.81 -7.40
N GLY A 208 11.66 -8.32 -7.38
CA GLY A 208 12.15 -9.38 -8.28
C GLY A 208 12.11 -9.02 -9.77
N VAL A 209 12.15 -7.73 -10.11
CA VAL A 209 12.07 -7.23 -11.50
C VAL A 209 13.16 -7.87 -12.38
N GLU A 210 14.34 -8.14 -11.80
CA GLU A 210 15.46 -8.82 -12.47
C GLU A 210 15.07 -10.18 -13.05
N HIS A 211 14.22 -10.94 -12.39
CA HIS A 211 13.80 -12.27 -12.87
C HIS A 211 12.90 -12.18 -14.12
N MET A 212 12.05 -11.14 -14.18
CA MET A 212 11.28 -10.89 -15.40
C MET A 212 12.21 -10.47 -16.55
N LEU A 213 13.22 -9.62 -16.27
CA LEU A 213 14.23 -9.24 -17.30
C LEU A 213 15.00 -10.46 -17.80
N GLU A 214 15.40 -11.37 -16.91
CA GLU A 214 16.09 -12.62 -17.25
C GLU A 214 15.24 -13.58 -18.09
N ALA A 215 13.93 -13.56 -17.93
CA ALA A 215 12.99 -14.36 -18.72
C ALA A 215 12.73 -13.78 -20.13
N MET A 216 12.90 -12.47 -20.30
CA MET A 216 12.55 -11.78 -21.56
C MET A 216 13.23 -12.32 -22.83
N PRO A 217 14.51 -12.72 -22.85
CA PRO A 217 15.10 -13.27 -24.07
C PRO A 217 14.30 -14.44 -24.63
N ALA A 218 13.86 -15.38 -23.79
CA ALA A 218 13.03 -16.51 -24.23
C ALA A 218 11.61 -16.08 -24.67
N ILE A 219 11.03 -15.08 -24.01
CA ILE A 219 9.73 -14.52 -24.40
C ILE A 219 9.82 -13.87 -25.79
N LEU A 220 10.91 -13.15 -26.07
CA LEU A 220 11.12 -12.46 -27.33
C LEU A 220 11.40 -13.39 -28.52
N GLU A 221 11.83 -14.64 -28.28
CA GLU A 221 11.90 -15.67 -29.31
C GLU A 221 10.51 -16.02 -29.87
N GLU A 222 9.48 -16.04 -29.01
CA GLU A 222 8.09 -16.36 -29.38
C GLU A 222 7.28 -15.11 -29.74
N PHE A 223 7.53 -14.00 -29.05
CA PHE A 223 6.83 -12.72 -29.16
C PHE A 223 7.81 -11.57 -29.40
N PRO A 224 8.34 -11.37 -30.61
CA PRO A 224 9.38 -10.37 -30.89
C PRO A 224 9.01 -8.92 -30.55
N ASP A 225 7.71 -8.61 -30.59
CA ASP A 225 7.16 -7.27 -30.28
C ASP A 225 6.71 -7.11 -28.82
N PHE A 226 7.07 -8.05 -27.93
CA PHE A 226 6.75 -7.97 -26.52
C PHE A 226 7.47 -6.80 -25.85
N VAL A 227 6.74 -6.03 -25.03
CA VAL A 227 7.27 -4.88 -24.28
C VAL A 227 7.02 -5.08 -22.79
N TYR A 228 8.04 -4.82 -21.98
CA TYR A 228 7.93 -4.81 -20.54
C TYR A 228 8.06 -3.40 -19.99
N ILE A 229 7.02 -2.92 -19.31
CA ILE A 229 6.99 -1.62 -18.62
C ILE A 229 7.30 -1.83 -17.14
N VAL A 230 8.32 -1.14 -16.63
CA VAL A 230 8.68 -1.08 -15.21
C VAL A 230 8.36 0.34 -14.73
N LEU A 231 7.27 0.47 -13.98
CA LEU A 231 6.78 1.76 -13.50
C LEU A 231 7.02 1.90 -11.99
N GLY A 232 7.79 2.88 -11.59
CA GLY A 232 7.95 3.25 -10.18
C GLY A 232 9.30 3.86 -9.87
N ALA A 233 9.30 4.78 -8.90
CA ALA A 233 10.52 5.31 -8.32
C ALA A 233 11.18 4.27 -7.41
N THR A 234 12.47 4.41 -7.16
CA THR A 234 13.19 3.64 -6.15
C THR A 234 12.58 3.89 -4.78
N HIS A 235 12.40 2.82 -3.99
CA HIS A 235 11.82 2.92 -2.64
C HIS A 235 12.58 3.95 -1.80
N PRO A 236 11.91 4.89 -1.09
CA PRO A 236 12.58 5.98 -0.39
C PRO A 236 13.68 5.55 0.58
N SER A 237 13.47 4.46 1.35
CA SER A 237 14.51 3.94 2.26
C SER A 237 15.73 3.44 1.48
N LEU A 238 15.51 2.70 0.39
CA LEU A 238 16.60 2.21 -0.47
C LEU A 238 17.35 3.37 -1.14
N LEU A 239 16.61 4.40 -1.57
CA LEU A 239 17.18 5.60 -2.15
C LEU A 239 18.10 6.33 -1.16
N ARG A 240 17.68 6.45 0.11
CA ARG A 240 18.51 7.06 1.19
C ARG A 240 19.77 6.25 1.51
N GLU A 241 19.69 4.92 1.46
CA GLU A 241 20.81 4.03 1.84
C GLU A 241 21.81 3.80 0.71
N GLN A 242 21.32 3.63 -0.51
CA GLN A 242 22.10 3.12 -1.64
C GLN A 242 21.96 3.97 -2.93
N GLY A 243 21.17 5.03 -2.89
CA GLY A 243 20.84 5.81 -4.09
C GLY A 243 20.10 4.95 -5.13
N GLU A 244 20.31 5.25 -6.38
CA GLU A 244 19.65 4.58 -7.53
C GLU A 244 20.36 3.28 -7.98
N ARG A 245 21.22 2.70 -7.14
CA ARG A 245 22.04 1.54 -7.50
C ARG A 245 21.22 0.37 -8.02
N TYR A 246 20.08 0.06 -7.38
CA TYR A 246 19.23 -1.06 -7.79
C TYR A 246 18.63 -0.80 -9.17
N ARG A 247 17.99 0.36 -9.38
CA ARG A 247 17.40 0.73 -10.67
C ARG A 247 18.42 0.73 -11.81
N ILE A 248 19.59 1.36 -11.58
CA ILE A 248 20.68 1.37 -12.58
C ILE A 248 21.17 -0.06 -12.86
N GLY A 249 21.14 -0.93 -11.87
CA GLY A 249 21.44 -2.36 -12.03
C GLY A 249 20.48 -3.05 -12.99
N LEU A 250 19.17 -2.78 -12.87
CA LEU A 250 18.15 -3.33 -13.78
C LEU A 250 18.34 -2.84 -15.23
N GLU A 251 18.62 -1.54 -15.42
CA GLU A 251 18.89 -0.99 -16.75
C GLU A 251 20.14 -1.61 -17.41
N ARG A 252 21.20 -1.81 -16.62
CA ARG A 252 22.41 -2.50 -17.08
C ARG A 252 22.16 -3.96 -17.41
N LEU A 253 21.30 -4.64 -16.63
CA LEU A 253 20.90 -6.01 -16.92
C LEU A 253 20.16 -6.10 -18.26
N ALA A 254 19.20 -5.20 -18.51
CA ALA A 254 18.49 -5.14 -19.79
C ALA A 254 19.44 -4.92 -20.98
N LEU A 255 20.44 -4.05 -20.83
CA LEU A 255 21.49 -3.87 -21.85
C LEU A 255 22.31 -5.14 -22.06
N LYS A 256 22.75 -5.80 -20.99
CA LYS A 256 23.56 -7.03 -21.04
C LYS A 256 22.81 -8.18 -21.72
N LEU A 257 21.50 -8.28 -21.50
CA LEU A 257 20.63 -9.30 -22.09
C LEU A 257 20.21 -8.96 -23.52
N GLY A 258 20.56 -7.77 -24.06
CA GLY A 258 20.19 -7.35 -25.41
C GLY A 258 18.72 -7.01 -25.59
N ILE A 259 17.99 -6.72 -24.49
CA ILE A 259 16.55 -6.49 -24.51
C ILE A 259 16.18 -5.01 -24.22
N ARG A 260 17.14 -4.10 -24.27
CA ARG A 260 16.95 -2.70 -23.85
C ARG A 260 15.80 -2.00 -24.58
N GLU A 261 15.62 -2.28 -25.86
CA GLU A 261 14.56 -1.70 -26.70
C GLU A 261 13.17 -2.25 -26.39
N ASN A 262 13.08 -3.38 -25.70
CA ASN A 262 11.85 -4.04 -25.29
C ASN A 262 11.45 -3.72 -23.85
N VAL A 263 12.24 -2.89 -23.12
CA VAL A 263 11.98 -2.54 -21.73
C VAL A 263 11.87 -1.03 -21.58
N SER A 264 10.75 -0.56 -21.04
CA SER A 264 10.51 0.85 -20.73
C SER A 264 10.54 1.07 -19.22
N PHE A 265 11.52 1.86 -18.74
CA PHE A 265 11.63 2.23 -17.33
C PHE A 265 11.04 3.62 -17.09
N TYR A 266 9.99 3.71 -16.28
CA TYR A 266 9.39 4.96 -15.83
C TYR A 266 9.75 5.18 -14.36
N ASN A 267 10.88 5.88 -14.12
CA ASN A 267 11.42 6.12 -12.77
C ASN A 267 10.69 7.28 -12.08
N ARG A 268 9.41 7.10 -11.80
CA ARG A 268 8.58 8.10 -11.12
C ARG A 268 7.43 7.48 -10.36
N PHE A 269 7.01 8.14 -9.31
CA PHE A 269 5.73 7.89 -8.66
C PHE A 269 4.66 8.65 -9.45
N VAL A 270 3.60 7.96 -9.84
CA VAL A 270 2.50 8.52 -10.63
C VAL A 270 1.26 8.69 -9.77
N ASP A 271 0.41 9.64 -10.11
CA ASP A 271 -0.92 9.77 -9.50
C ASP A 271 -1.89 8.71 -10.02
N LEU A 272 -3.07 8.64 -9.43
CA LEU A 272 -4.06 7.62 -9.78
C LEU A 272 -4.54 7.72 -11.24
N PRO A 273 -4.86 8.90 -11.80
CA PRO A 273 -5.24 9.02 -13.20
C PRO A 273 -4.19 8.46 -14.17
N GLU A 274 -2.94 8.81 -13.97
CA GLU A 274 -1.84 8.30 -14.80
C GLU A 274 -1.61 6.79 -14.58
N LEU A 275 -1.72 6.30 -13.33
CA LEU A 275 -1.62 4.86 -13.04
C LEU A 275 -2.68 4.06 -13.78
N ILE A 276 -3.90 4.59 -13.86
CA ILE A 276 -5.01 3.96 -14.60
C ILE A 276 -4.66 3.80 -16.09
N GLU A 277 -4.00 4.78 -16.71
CA GLU A 277 -3.53 4.67 -18.10
C GLU A 277 -2.49 3.56 -18.27
N PHE A 278 -1.51 3.46 -17.34
CA PHE A 278 -0.54 2.36 -17.33
C PHE A 278 -1.19 0.98 -17.11
N ILE A 279 -2.17 0.89 -16.22
CA ILE A 279 -2.95 -0.34 -16.08
C ILE A 279 -3.77 -0.58 -17.35
N GLY A 280 -4.36 0.48 -17.92
CA GLY A 280 -5.12 0.44 -19.16
C GLY A 280 -4.37 -0.20 -20.32
N VAL A 281 -3.15 0.25 -20.61
CA VAL A 281 -2.32 -0.24 -21.72
C VAL A 281 -1.83 -1.68 -21.53
N THR A 282 -1.89 -2.22 -20.32
CA THR A 282 -1.34 -3.51 -19.93
C THR A 282 -2.20 -4.68 -20.42
N ASP A 283 -1.60 -5.65 -21.08
CA ASP A 283 -2.20 -6.96 -21.35
C ASP A 283 -1.99 -7.93 -20.17
N VAL A 284 -0.77 -7.94 -19.59
CA VAL A 284 -0.39 -8.84 -18.50
C VAL A 284 0.31 -8.08 -17.38
N TYR A 285 -0.22 -8.13 -16.19
CA TYR A 285 0.45 -7.63 -14.99
C TYR A 285 1.39 -8.72 -14.43
N VAL A 286 2.67 -8.37 -14.20
CA VAL A 286 3.67 -9.29 -13.69
C VAL A 286 4.12 -8.84 -12.30
N THR A 287 4.02 -9.74 -11.33
CA THR A 287 4.43 -9.48 -9.95
C THR A 287 5.35 -10.59 -9.42
N PRO A 288 6.67 -10.52 -9.74
CA PRO A 288 7.63 -11.57 -9.44
C PRO A 288 8.25 -11.39 -8.04
N TYR A 289 7.43 -11.07 -7.03
CA TYR A 289 7.87 -10.74 -5.68
C TYR A 289 8.59 -11.90 -5.01
N LEU A 290 9.70 -11.57 -4.31
CA LEU A 290 10.56 -12.56 -3.66
C LEU A 290 10.14 -12.86 -2.22
N ASN A 291 9.42 -11.95 -1.57
CA ASN A 291 8.94 -12.18 -0.21
C ASN A 291 7.65 -13.00 -0.21
N PRO A 292 7.69 -14.30 0.18
CA PRO A 292 6.49 -15.13 0.20
C PRO A 292 5.47 -14.68 1.27
N ALA A 293 5.91 -13.92 2.28
CA ALA A 293 5.09 -13.49 3.39
C ALA A 293 4.34 -12.16 3.13
N GLN A 294 4.19 -11.76 1.88
CA GLN A 294 3.40 -10.59 1.51
C GLN A 294 1.90 -10.86 1.73
N ILE A 295 1.37 -10.38 2.86
CA ILE A 295 -0.01 -10.67 3.29
C ILE A 295 -1.06 -9.85 2.52
N THR A 296 -0.67 -8.68 2.01
CA THR A 296 -1.51 -7.80 1.18
C THR A 296 -0.64 -7.11 0.14
N SER A 297 -1.14 -7.00 -1.09
CA SER A 297 -0.47 -6.30 -2.19
C SER A 297 -1.50 -5.40 -2.89
N GLY A 298 -1.40 -4.10 -2.67
CA GLY A 298 -2.27 -3.11 -3.32
C GLY A 298 -2.09 -3.09 -4.84
N THR A 299 -0.84 -3.27 -5.33
CA THR A 299 -0.56 -3.31 -6.77
C THR A 299 -1.19 -4.52 -7.45
N LEU A 300 -1.21 -5.69 -6.79
CA LEU A 300 -1.91 -6.88 -7.28
C LEU A 300 -3.43 -6.65 -7.26
N ALA A 301 -3.96 -6.12 -6.16
CA ALA A 301 -5.39 -5.83 -6.03
C ALA A 301 -5.86 -4.89 -7.15
N TYR A 302 -5.10 -3.84 -7.45
CA TYR A 302 -5.43 -2.91 -8.54
C TYR A 302 -5.42 -3.59 -9.90
N ALA A 303 -4.33 -4.29 -10.26
CA ALA A 303 -4.24 -4.91 -11.57
C ALA A 303 -5.30 -6.00 -11.78
N PHE A 304 -5.49 -6.88 -10.78
CA PHE A 304 -6.48 -7.95 -10.82
C PHE A 304 -7.90 -7.40 -10.83
N GLY A 305 -8.21 -6.45 -9.92
CA GLY A 305 -9.51 -5.83 -9.82
C GLY A 305 -9.90 -5.00 -11.04
N CYS A 306 -8.92 -4.44 -11.77
CA CYS A 306 -9.10 -3.78 -13.07
C CYS A 306 -9.16 -4.78 -14.25
N GLY A 307 -9.27 -6.08 -13.98
CA GLY A 307 -9.50 -7.11 -15.00
C GLY A 307 -8.28 -7.51 -15.83
N LYS A 308 -7.06 -7.28 -15.33
CA LYS A 308 -5.83 -7.66 -16.05
C LYS A 308 -5.47 -9.12 -15.81
N ALA A 309 -4.96 -9.78 -16.86
CA ALA A 309 -4.30 -11.06 -16.69
C ALA A 309 -3.08 -10.89 -15.76
N VAL A 310 -2.81 -11.87 -14.90
CA VAL A 310 -1.76 -11.77 -13.89
C VAL A 310 -0.82 -12.96 -13.97
N VAL A 311 0.49 -12.68 -13.95
CA VAL A 311 1.54 -13.67 -13.70
C VAL A 311 2.25 -13.29 -12.39
N SER A 312 2.25 -14.20 -11.44
CA SER A 312 2.74 -13.93 -10.07
C SER A 312 3.60 -15.06 -9.54
N THR A 313 4.57 -14.72 -8.69
CA THR A 313 5.15 -15.68 -7.75
C THR A 313 4.13 -16.00 -6.65
N PRO A 314 4.21 -17.18 -5.99
CA PRO A 314 3.22 -17.63 -5.01
C PRO A 314 3.45 -16.99 -3.63
N TYR A 315 3.38 -15.65 -3.53
CA TYR A 315 3.31 -15.02 -2.21
C TYR A 315 1.87 -15.06 -1.68
N TRP A 316 1.70 -14.94 -0.37
CA TRP A 316 0.44 -15.22 0.33
C TRP A 316 -0.80 -14.55 -0.28
N HIS A 317 -0.74 -13.26 -0.60
CA HIS A 317 -1.89 -12.57 -1.20
C HIS A 317 -2.17 -13.04 -2.62
N ALA A 318 -1.13 -13.36 -3.40
CA ALA A 318 -1.30 -13.88 -4.76
C ALA A 318 -1.88 -15.30 -4.74
N GLU A 319 -1.41 -16.17 -3.84
CA GLU A 319 -1.99 -17.51 -3.66
C GLU A 319 -3.49 -17.45 -3.32
N GLU A 320 -3.90 -16.47 -2.50
CA GLU A 320 -5.31 -16.32 -2.12
C GLU A 320 -6.14 -15.70 -3.26
N LEU A 321 -5.64 -14.62 -3.87
CA LEU A 321 -6.42 -13.83 -4.83
C LEU A 321 -6.50 -14.48 -6.21
N LEU A 322 -5.48 -15.27 -6.60
CA LEU A 322 -5.38 -15.93 -7.90
C LEU A 322 -5.65 -17.44 -7.83
N ALA A 323 -6.04 -17.98 -6.67
CA ALA A 323 -6.48 -19.37 -6.58
C ALA A 323 -7.82 -19.54 -7.30
N ASP A 324 -7.94 -20.65 -8.06
CA ASP A 324 -9.18 -21.05 -8.73
C ASP A 324 -10.27 -21.52 -7.74
#